data_64f4f85ae36da02f492ae8864c7bf9bb
#
_entry.id   64f4f85ae36da02f492ae8864c7bf9bb
#
_cell.length_a   1.000
_cell.length_b   1.000
_cell.length_c   1.000
_cell.angle_alpha   90.00
_cell.angle_beta   90.00
_cell.angle_gamma   90.00
#
_symmetry.space_group_name_H-M   'P 1'
#
loop_
_entity.id
_entity.type
_entity.pdbx_description
1 polymer ?
#
loop_
_entity_poly.entity_id
_entity_poly.type
_entity_poly.pdbx_seq_one_letter_code
_entity_poly.pdbx_strand_id
1 'polypeptide(L)'
;MLSMTSSLTGKTVLVIGGSSGIGAAVAKAAVLRGAHVILAGRRLSSAVDNGLRSEPVDVTDAASLQRLFETVGRVDHLVFTSGPSVRAKSLAETDLLEAQDNFNVKLWGALRAIQTALPYLHEHASISLTSGQLGRKLLPGQFIKVGINAATEALGKQLAKELAPRRVNVISPGVIDTPAYAGLAEDQRLAMFAKAGGALPVGRVGQAEEVAAGYVLAMENGFMTGAVIDIDGGGLL
;
A
#
# COMPACT_ATOMS: atom_id res chain seq x y z
N MET A 1 -32.06 3.84 17.29
CA MET A 1 -31.25 4.42 16.22
C MET A 1 -29.81 4.38 16.70
N LEU A 2 -29.03 3.36 16.32
CA LEU A 2 -27.59 3.35 16.61
C LEU A 2 -26.98 4.51 15.83
N SER A 3 -26.44 5.50 16.51
CA SER A 3 -25.61 6.55 15.92
C SER A 3 -24.45 5.85 15.22
N MET A 4 -24.48 5.78 13.89
CA MET A 4 -23.31 5.39 13.11
C MET A 4 -22.31 6.54 13.16
N THR A 5 -21.62 6.70 14.31
CA THR A 5 -20.40 7.49 14.34
C THR A 5 -19.46 6.85 13.34
N SER A 6 -18.98 7.64 12.39
CA SER A 6 -18.01 7.17 11.41
C SER A 6 -16.82 6.56 12.14
N SER A 7 -16.43 5.34 11.80
CA SER A 7 -15.53 4.48 12.58
C SER A 7 -14.10 5.02 12.74
N LEU A 8 -13.69 5.94 11.85
CA LEU A 8 -12.37 6.61 11.91
C LEU A 8 -12.47 8.08 12.35
N THR A 9 -13.61 8.51 12.91
CA THR A 9 -13.80 9.88 13.37
C THR A 9 -12.72 10.27 14.39
N GLY A 10 -12.04 11.39 14.12
CA GLY A 10 -10.95 11.91 14.97
C GLY A 10 -9.64 11.12 14.92
N LYS A 11 -9.55 10.09 14.06
CA LYS A 11 -8.31 9.33 13.84
C LYS A 11 -7.43 9.99 12.79
N THR A 12 -6.13 10.00 13.03
CA THR A 12 -5.13 10.45 12.05
C THR A 12 -4.65 9.26 11.22
N VAL A 13 -4.88 9.33 9.90
CA VAL A 13 -4.44 8.32 8.93
C VAL A 13 -3.35 8.92 8.06
N LEU A 14 -2.13 8.40 8.14
CA LEU A 14 -1.02 8.78 7.27
C LEU A 14 -0.89 7.76 6.13
N VAL A 15 -1.02 8.23 4.88
CA VAL A 15 -0.89 7.38 3.68
C VAL A 15 0.38 7.75 2.92
N ILE A 16 1.43 6.95 3.06
CA ILE A 16 2.67 7.09 2.28
C ILE A 16 2.48 6.38 0.93
N GLY A 17 2.54 7.14 -0.16
CA GLY A 17 2.15 6.70 -1.51
C GLY A 17 0.70 7.07 -1.86
N GLY A 18 0.11 8.03 -1.14
CA GLY A 18 -1.30 8.41 -1.26
C GLY A 18 -1.68 9.27 -2.47
N SER A 19 -0.74 9.64 -3.34
CA SER A 19 -0.98 10.59 -4.44
C SER A 19 -1.74 10.02 -5.64
N SER A 20 -1.86 8.69 -5.76
CA SER A 20 -2.54 8.04 -6.90
C SER A 20 -2.96 6.60 -6.58
N GLY A 21 -3.72 5.99 -7.49
CA GLY A 21 -4.09 4.58 -7.45
C GLY A 21 -4.67 4.13 -6.10
N ILE A 22 -4.17 3.01 -5.59
CA ILE A 22 -4.67 2.41 -4.35
C ILE A 22 -4.53 3.38 -3.17
N GLY A 23 -3.40 4.08 -3.03
CA GLY A 23 -3.19 5.00 -1.91
C GLY A 23 -4.19 6.16 -1.90
N ALA A 24 -4.51 6.73 -3.06
CA ALA A 24 -5.53 7.77 -3.19
C ALA A 24 -6.93 7.26 -2.85
N ALA A 25 -7.26 6.03 -3.27
CA ALA A 25 -8.52 5.39 -2.93
C ALA A 25 -8.65 5.12 -1.42
N VAL A 26 -7.56 4.68 -0.77
CA VAL A 26 -7.52 4.51 0.70
C VAL A 26 -7.74 5.85 1.41
N ALA A 27 -7.06 6.90 0.97
CA ALA A 27 -7.24 8.24 1.52
C ALA A 27 -8.70 8.70 1.44
N LYS A 28 -9.31 8.58 0.26
CA LYS A 28 -10.72 8.91 0.05
C LYS A 28 -11.65 8.08 0.95
N ALA A 29 -11.40 6.77 1.05
CA ALA A 29 -12.20 5.89 1.88
C ALA A 29 -12.09 6.21 3.38
N ALA A 30 -10.92 6.64 3.86
CA ALA A 30 -10.70 7.08 5.24
C ALA A 30 -11.37 8.42 5.54
N VAL A 31 -11.31 9.40 4.61
CA VAL A 31 -12.02 10.68 4.73
C VAL A 31 -13.54 10.47 4.88
N LEU A 32 -14.11 9.61 4.03
CA LEU A 32 -15.55 9.28 4.10
C LEU A 32 -15.95 8.64 5.44
N ARG A 33 -14.98 8.15 6.22
CA ARG A 33 -15.17 7.61 7.56
C ARG A 33 -14.80 8.59 8.69
N GLY A 34 -14.59 9.85 8.35
CA GLY A 34 -14.34 10.93 9.31
C GLY A 34 -12.90 11.02 9.82
N ALA A 35 -11.94 10.38 9.17
CA ALA A 35 -10.54 10.48 9.52
C ALA A 35 -9.91 11.82 9.11
N HIS A 36 -8.92 12.25 9.88
CA HIS A 36 -7.95 13.26 9.46
C HIS A 36 -6.87 12.57 8.62
N VAL A 37 -6.93 12.76 7.29
CA VAL A 37 -6.02 12.07 6.37
C VAL A 37 -4.87 13.00 5.97
N ILE A 38 -3.65 12.46 6.03
CA ILE A 38 -2.44 13.11 5.55
C ILE A 38 -1.85 12.23 4.45
N LEU A 39 -1.62 12.82 3.29
CA LEU A 39 -0.97 12.17 2.16
C LEU A 39 0.52 12.45 2.21
N ALA A 40 1.34 11.43 1.95
CA ALA A 40 2.78 11.63 1.84
C ALA A 40 3.34 10.94 0.59
N GLY A 41 4.27 11.62 -0.10
CA GLY A 41 4.88 11.08 -1.31
C GLY A 41 5.83 12.06 -1.97
N ARG A 42 6.59 11.59 -2.97
CA ARG A 42 7.55 12.42 -3.71
C ARG A 42 6.89 13.46 -4.60
N ARG A 43 5.73 13.13 -5.16
CA ARG A 43 4.94 14.01 -6.03
C ARG A 43 3.57 14.16 -5.39
N LEU A 44 3.31 15.36 -4.91
CA LEU A 44 2.01 15.73 -4.41
C LEU A 44 1.22 16.25 -5.60
N SER A 45 0.25 15.49 -6.03
CA SER A 45 -0.60 15.89 -7.17
C SER A 45 -1.71 16.79 -6.64
N SER A 46 -1.87 17.98 -7.25
CA SER A 46 -3.01 18.86 -7.01
C SER A 46 -4.38 18.18 -7.28
N ALA A 47 -4.38 17.09 -8.01
CA ALA A 47 -5.61 16.31 -8.31
C ALA A 47 -6.17 15.55 -7.10
N VAL A 48 -5.39 15.33 -6.05
CA VAL A 48 -5.83 14.70 -4.79
C VAL A 48 -6.22 15.77 -3.76
N ASP A 49 -6.02 17.02 -4.09
CA ASP A 49 -6.06 18.19 -3.20
C ASP A 49 -7.49 18.71 -2.93
N ASN A 50 -8.43 17.79 -2.70
CA ASN A 50 -9.77 18.15 -2.19
C ASN A 50 -9.70 18.67 -0.72
N GLY A 51 -8.69 19.50 -0.40
CA GLY A 51 -8.48 20.03 0.94
C GLY A 51 -7.74 19.08 1.89
N LEU A 52 -7.14 17.98 1.37
CA LEU A 52 -6.33 17.08 2.17
C LEU A 52 -4.92 17.65 2.38
N ARG A 53 -4.44 17.55 3.60
CA ARG A 53 -3.06 17.85 3.92
C ARG A 53 -2.11 16.91 3.22
N SER A 54 -1.08 17.46 2.57
CA SER A 54 -0.08 16.71 1.82
C SER A 54 1.33 17.11 2.25
N GLU A 55 2.20 16.10 2.47
CA GLU A 55 3.58 16.31 2.91
C GLU A 55 4.57 15.59 1.97
N PRO A 56 5.66 16.25 1.56
CA PRO A 56 6.68 15.62 0.73
C PRO A 56 7.47 14.59 1.53
N VAL A 57 7.71 13.41 0.92
CA VAL A 57 8.58 12.40 1.51
C VAL A 57 9.29 11.57 0.45
N ASP A 58 10.58 11.33 0.66
CA ASP A 58 11.33 10.26 0.02
C ASP A 58 11.61 9.16 1.04
N VAL A 59 11.04 7.99 0.80
CA VAL A 59 11.17 6.82 1.70
C VAL A 59 12.56 6.19 1.69
N THR A 60 13.42 6.60 0.77
CA THR A 60 14.82 6.18 0.71
C THR A 60 15.77 7.09 1.52
N ASP A 61 15.27 8.26 1.95
CA ASP A 61 16.00 9.24 2.77
C ASP A 61 15.45 9.27 4.20
N ALA A 62 16.28 8.85 5.15
CA ALA A 62 15.93 8.83 6.57
C ALA A 62 15.61 10.23 7.13
N ALA A 63 16.34 11.26 6.69
CA ALA A 63 16.07 12.64 7.12
C ALA A 63 14.73 13.16 6.58
N SER A 64 14.33 12.75 5.37
CA SER A 64 13.02 13.06 4.82
C SER A 64 11.88 12.41 5.64
N LEU A 65 12.05 11.16 6.02
CA LEU A 65 11.10 10.45 6.90
C LEU A 65 11.02 11.12 8.27
N GLN A 66 12.15 11.48 8.87
CA GLN A 66 12.18 12.15 10.17
C GLN A 66 11.39 13.46 10.14
N ARG A 67 11.65 14.33 9.15
CA ARG A 67 10.89 15.58 8.95
C ARG A 67 9.39 15.33 8.76
N LEU A 68 9.02 14.29 7.99
CA LEU A 68 7.61 13.93 7.81
C LEU A 68 6.94 13.68 9.15
N PHE A 69 7.49 12.80 9.98
CA PHE A 69 6.85 12.42 11.25
C PHE A 69 6.88 13.54 12.29
N GLU A 70 7.93 14.37 12.33
CA GLU A 70 7.95 15.59 13.15
C GLU A 70 6.83 16.56 12.77
N THR A 71 6.57 16.73 11.45
CA THR A 71 5.54 17.61 10.93
C THR A 71 4.13 17.05 11.12
N VAL A 72 3.95 15.75 10.94
CA VAL A 72 2.65 15.06 11.06
C VAL A 72 2.24 14.91 12.53
N GLY A 73 3.18 14.58 13.40
CA GLY A 73 2.91 14.28 14.81
C GLY A 73 2.30 12.90 15.01
N ARG A 74 1.32 12.78 15.90
CA ARG A 74 0.73 11.49 16.27
C ARG A 74 -0.12 10.89 15.15
N VAL A 75 0.03 9.58 14.97
CA VAL A 75 -0.63 8.79 13.92
C VAL A 75 -1.35 7.59 14.54
N ASP A 76 -2.63 7.42 14.23
CA ASP A 76 -3.42 6.25 14.62
C ASP A 76 -3.29 5.11 13.60
N HIS A 77 -3.19 5.44 12.30
CA HIS A 77 -3.09 4.44 11.22
C HIS A 77 -2.03 4.86 10.21
N LEU A 78 -1.01 4.01 10.03
CA LEU A 78 0.02 4.17 9.02
C LEU A 78 -0.26 3.23 7.85
N VAL A 79 -0.43 3.78 6.66
CA VAL A 79 -0.64 3.03 5.42
C VAL A 79 0.54 3.25 4.49
N PHE A 80 1.18 2.17 4.06
CA PHE A 80 2.31 2.22 3.12
C PHE A 80 1.94 1.56 1.80
N THR A 81 1.68 2.37 0.78
CA THR A 81 1.35 1.93 -0.58
C THR A 81 2.43 2.34 -1.60
N SER A 82 3.50 3.00 -1.14
CA SER A 82 4.58 3.43 -2.03
C SER A 82 5.31 2.23 -2.63
N GLY A 83 5.59 2.31 -3.91
CA GLY A 83 6.34 1.29 -4.61
C GLY A 83 6.73 1.73 -6.01
N PRO A 84 7.81 1.16 -6.58
CA PRO A 84 8.21 1.43 -7.94
C PRO A 84 7.31 0.68 -8.93
N SER A 85 7.30 1.14 -10.18
CA SER A 85 6.75 0.38 -11.29
C SER A 85 7.82 -0.60 -11.79
N VAL A 86 7.67 -1.88 -11.45
CA VAL A 86 8.62 -2.93 -11.86
C VAL A 86 8.12 -3.61 -13.14
N ARG A 87 8.92 -3.55 -14.19
CA ARG A 87 8.63 -4.29 -15.44
C ARG A 87 9.06 -5.75 -15.31
N ALA A 88 8.35 -6.64 -16.01
CA ALA A 88 8.77 -8.03 -16.14
C ALA A 88 10.05 -8.12 -16.99
N LYS A 89 11.09 -8.75 -16.46
CA LYS A 89 12.34 -9.06 -17.16
C LYS A 89 12.85 -10.41 -16.69
N SER A 90 13.49 -11.18 -17.58
CA SER A 90 14.21 -12.39 -17.16
C SER A 90 15.38 -12.03 -16.24
N LEU A 91 15.87 -13.00 -15.49
CA LEU A 91 17.06 -12.77 -14.64
C LEU A 91 18.28 -12.37 -15.49
N ALA A 92 18.42 -12.96 -16.66
CA ALA A 92 19.55 -12.68 -17.58
C ALA A 92 19.53 -11.25 -18.14
N GLU A 93 18.34 -10.64 -18.26
CA GLU A 93 18.17 -9.29 -18.83
C GLU A 93 18.05 -8.21 -17.76
N THR A 94 18.07 -8.59 -16.49
CA THR A 94 17.87 -7.65 -15.38
C THR A 94 19.16 -7.03 -14.93
N ASP A 95 19.20 -5.71 -14.85
CA ASP A 95 20.20 -5.00 -14.08
C ASP A 95 19.92 -5.18 -12.58
N LEU A 96 20.82 -5.85 -11.88
CA LEU A 96 20.67 -6.12 -10.45
C LEU A 96 20.79 -4.86 -9.58
N LEU A 97 21.44 -3.80 -10.03
CA LEU A 97 21.44 -2.51 -9.33
C LEU A 97 20.06 -1.86 -9.40
N GLU A 98 19.43 -1.85 -10.60
CA GLU A 98 18.02 -1.41 -10.73
C GLU A 98 17.08 -2.26 -9.85
N ALA A 99 17.35 -3.58 -9.77
CA ALA A 99 16.58 -4.46 -8.90
C ALA A 99 16.72 -4.10 -7.41
N GLN A 100 17.92 -3.79 -6.95
CA GLN A 100 18.17 -3.34 -5.58
C GLN A 100 17.40 -2.05 -5.25
N ASP A 101 17.32 -1.11 -6.17
CA ASP A 101 16.55 0.13 -5.98
C ASP A 101 15.06 -0.14 -5.78
N ASN A 102 14.50 -1.15 -6.47
CA ASN A 102 13.11 -1.55 -6.24
C ASN A 102 12.89 -2.08 -4.81
N PHE A 103 13.81 -2.90 -4.29
CA PHE A 103 13.79 -3.34 -2.89
C PHE A 103 13.98 -2.16 -1.94
N ASN A 104 14.90 -1.24 -2.26
CA ASN A 104 15.19 -0.07 -1.43
C ASN A 104 13.96 0.82 -1.23
N VAL A 105 13.14 1.03 -2.27
CA VAL A 105 11.92 1.82 -2.17
C VAL A 105 10.81 1.06 -1.46
N LYS A 106 10.47 -0.16 -1.90
CA LYS A 106 9.25 -0.83 -1.45
C LYS A 106 9.44 -1.58 -0.12
N LEU A 107 10.55 -2.30 0.04
CA LEU A 107 10.79 -3.09 1.25
C LEU A 107 11.51 -2.28 2.32
N TRP A 108 12.71 -1.81 2.02
CA TRP A 108 13.49 -1.03 2.98
C TRP A 108 12.85 0.32 3.30
N GLY A 109 12.21 0.97 2.32
CA GLY A 109 11.46 2.19 2.53
C GLY A 109 10.29 2.01 3.50
N ALA A 110 9.57 0.89 3.41
CA ALA A 110 8.51 0.57 4.37
C ALA A 110 9.07 0.34 5.79
N LEU A 111 10.17 -0.40 5.91
CA LEU A 111 10.81 -0.65 7.20
C LEU A 111 11.36 0.63 7.85
N ARG A 112 12.04 1.50 7.06
CA ARG A 112 12.48 2.82 7.55
C ARG A 112 11.30 3.68 7.99
N ALA A 113 10.23 3.72 7.20
CA ALA A 113 9.03 4.49 7.55
C ALA A 113 8.41 3.99 8.85
N ILE A 114 8.28 2.67 9.05
CA ILE A 114 7.78 2.09 10.30
C ILE A 114 8.70 2.43 11.46
N GLN A 115 10.01 2.21 11.31
CA GLN A 115 11.01 2.47 12.36
C GLN A 115 10.97 3.93 12.82
N THR A 116 10.96 4.87 11.85
CA THR A 116 10.88 6.31 12.16
C THR A 116 9.54 6.69 12.77
N ALA A 117 8.45 6.00 12.39
CA ALA A 117 7.12 6.23 12.91
C ALA A 117 6.92 5.81 14.37
N LEU A 118 7.71 4.85 14.89
CA LEU A 118 7.46 4.24 16.22
C LEU A 118 7.21 5.23 17.36
N PRO A 119 7.97 6.35 17.51
CA PRO A 119 7.71 7.34 18.56
C PRO A 119 6.41 8.13 18.36
N TYR A 120 5.89 8.18 17.13
CA TYR A 120 4.73 8.96 16.73
C TYR A 120 3.45 8.11 16.62
N LEU A 121 3.58 6.78 16.60
CA LEU A 121 2.44 5.88 16.53
C LEU A 121 1.73 5.78 17.87
N HIS A 122 0.39 5.86 17.85
CA HIS A 122 -0.43 5.55 19.01
C HIS A 122 -0.12 4.14 19.54
N GLU A 123 -0.33 3.88 20.82
CA GLU A 123 -0.09 2.56 21.44
C GLU A 123 -0.85 1.42 20.73
N HIS A 124 -2.09 1.70 20.30
CA HIS A 124 -2.94 0.75 19.56
C HIS A 124 -3.06 1.08 18.07
N ALA A 125 -2.06 1.74 17.50
CA ALA A 125 -2.06 2.07 16.07
C ALA A 125 -2.13 0.83 15.20
N SER A 126 -2.64 0.99 13.97
CA SER A 126 -2.51 -0.01 12.93
C SER A 126 -1.52 0.40 11.85
N ILE A 127 -0.78 -0.56 11.33
CA ILE A 127 0.14 -0.42 10.22
C ILE A 127 -0.35 -1.35 9.11
N SER A 128 -0.55 -0.81 7.91
CA SER A 128 -0.96 -1.58 6.73
C SER A 128 0.11 -1.48 5.64
N LEU A 129 0.65 -2.63 5.25
CA LEU A 129 1.63 -2.76 4.18
C LEU A 129 0.97 -3.25 2.89
N THR A 130 1.62 -3.01 1.76
CA THR A 130 1.16 -3.49 0.45
C THR A 130 2.12 -4.52 -0.12
N SER A 131 1.67 -5.76 -0.28
CA SER A 131 2.36 -6.80 -1.06
C SER A 131 1.79 -6.89 -2.49
N GLY A 132 1.35 -8.05 -2.91
CA GLY A 132 0.65 -8.35 -4.15
C GLY A 132 0.66 -9.85 -4.42
N GLN A 133 -0.32 -10.35 -5.16
CA GLN A 133 -0.49 -11.78 -5.48
C GLN A 133 0.80 -12.48 -5.97
N LEU A 134 1.70 -11.72 -6.64
CA LEU A 134 2.99 -12.25 -7.12
C LEU A 134 3.96 -12.64 -5.99
N GLY A 135 3.67 -12.38 -4.74
CA GLY A 135 4.41 -12.98 -3.61
C GLY A 135 4.22 -14.50 -3.52
N ARG A 136 3.10 -15.01 -4.06
CA ARG A 136 2.69 -16.42 -4.00
C ARG A 136 2.35 -17.01 -5.37
N LYS A 137 2.04 -16.18 -6.38
CA LYS A 137 1.84 -16.58 -7.78
C LYS A 137 3.13 -16.39 -8.58
N LEU A 138 3.69 -17.48 -9.05
CA LEU A 138 4.97 -17.47 -9.76
C LEU A 138 4.76 -17.34 -11.27
N LEU A 139 5.33 -16.32 -11.87
CA LEU A 139 5.29 -16.07 -13.31
C LEU A 139 6.70 -15.74 -13.83
N PRO A 140 7.07 -16.18 -15.04
CA PRO A 140 8.35 -15.82 -15.65
C PRO A 140 8.56 -14.30 -15.68
N GLY A 141 9.78 -13.85 -15.43
CA GLY A 141 10.16 -12.43 -15.45
C GLY A 141 9.67 -11.60 -14.26
N GLN A 142 9.08 -12.20 -13.22
CA GLN A 142 8.51 -11.47 -12.07
C GLN A 142 9.31 -11.63 -10.78
N PHE A 143 10.53 -12.17 -10.82
CA PHE A 143 11.28 -12.55 -9.62
C PHE A 143 11.50 -11.38 -8.64
N ILE A 144 11.68 -10.13 -9.13
CA ILE A 144 11.79 -8.93 -8.27
C ILE A 144 10.51 -8.73 -7.47
N LYS A 145 9.34 -8.75 -8.15
CA LYS A 145 8.04 -8.59 -7.47
C LYS A 145 7.75 -9.76 -6.52
N VAL A 146 8.11 -10.97 -6.93
CA VAL A 146 7.99 -12.17 -6.08
C VAL A 146 8.79 -11.97 -4.80
N GLY A 147 10.08 -11.63 -4.91
CA GLY A 147 10.95 -11.44 -3.75
C GLY A 147 10.45 -10.33 -2.82
N ILE A 148 10.11 -9.16 -3.36
CA ILE A 148 9.62 -8.03 -2.55
C ILE A 148 8.29 -8.37 -1.85
N ASN A 149 7.32 -8.94 -2.59
CA ASN A 149 6.00 -9.21 -2.02
C ASN A 149 6.06 -10.33 -0.97
N ALA A 150 6.77 -11.42 -1.24
CA ALA A 150 6.97 -12.51 -0.28
C ALA A 150 7.66 -12.02 1.00
N ALA A 151 8.72 -11.20 0.87
CA ALA A 151 9.40 -10.60 2.01
C ALA A 151 8.46 -9.67 2.80
N THR A 152 7.64 -8.85 2.10
CA THR A 152 6.67 -7.95 2.75
C THR A 152 5.64 -8.75 3.56
N GLU A 153 5.13 -9.88 3.04
CA GLU A 153 4.17 -10.74 3.75
C GLU A 153 4.79 -11.39 5.00
N ALA A 154 6.02 -11.91 4.87
CA ALA A 154 6.73 -12.51 5.99
C ALA A 154 7.05 -11.49 7.09
N LEU A 155 7.58 -10.31 6.70
CA LEU A 155 7.89 -9.22 7.63
C LEU A 155 6.64 -8.64 8.27
N GLY A 156 5.51 -8.52 7.56
CA GLY A 156 4.25 -8.07 8.14
C GLY A 156 3.80 -8.95 9.31
N LYS A 157 3.95 -10.27 9.19
CA LYS A 157 3.66 -11.23 10.28
C LYS A 157 4.64 -11.09 11.45
N GLN A 158 5.93 -10.95 11.15
CA GLN A 158 6.95 -10.76 12.19
C GLN A 158 6.74 -9.45 12.96
N LEU A 159 6.51 -8.34 12.24
CA LEU A 159 6.27 -7.03 12.82
C LEU A 159 4.98 -6.97 13.66
N ALA A 160 3.94 -7.71 13.27
CA ALA A 160 2.72 -7.84 14.07
C ALA A 160 2.99 -8.42 15.47
N LYS A 161 3.97 -9.31 15.58
CA LYS A 161 4.40 -9.91 16.85
C LYS A 161 5.33 -8.99 17.64
N GLU A 162 6.25 -8.34 16.94
CA GLU A 162 7.30 -7.53 17.52
C GLU A 162 6.80 -6.16 18.03
N LEU A 163 5.82 -5.58 17.32
CA LEU A 163 5.30 -4.25 17.62
C LEU A 163 4.02 -4.26 18.46
N ALA A 164 3.59 -5.43 18.97
CA ALA A 164 2.42 -5.51 19.83
C ALA A 164 2.50 -4.51 20.99
N PRO A 165 1.38 -3.85 21.38
CA PRO A 165 0.00 -4.07 20.95
C PRO A 165 -0.41 -3.39 19.63
N ARG A 166 0.50 -2.72 18.92
CA ARG A 166 0.23 -2.20 17.58
C ARG A 166 -0.04 -3.35 16.63
N ARG A 167 -0.99 -3.15 15.72
CA ARG A 167 -1.39 -4.17 14.74
C ARG A 167 -0.70 -3.93 13.41
N VAL A 168 -0.22 -5.00 12.77
CA VAL A 168 0.38 -4.94 11.44
C VAL A 168 -0.33 -5.94 10.53
N ASN A 169 -0.84 -5.48 9.39
CA ASN A 169 -1.47 -6.32 8.38
C ASN A 169 -0.91 -6.00 6.99
N VAL A 170 -1.04 -6.92 6.07
CA VAL A 170 -0.58 -6.79 4.69
C VAL A 170 -1.78 -6.93 3.76
N ILE A 171 -1.96 -5.99 2.86
CA ILE A 171 -2.93 -6.09 1.77
C ILE A 171 -2.21 -6.61 0.54
N SER A 172 -2.76 -7.67 -0.07
CA SER A 172 -2.19 -8.34 -1.25
C SER A 172 -3.15 -8.20 -2.44
N PRO A 173 -3.01 -7.13 -3.25
CA PRO A 173 -3.84 -6.93 -4.41
C PRO A 173 -3.45 -7.83 -5.58
N GLY A 174 -4.44 -8.17 -6.42
CA GLY A 174 -4.27 -8.74 -7.74
C GLY A 174 -3.88 -7.72 -8.80
N VAL A 175 -4.39 -7.91 -10.02
CA VAL A 175 -4.29 -6.91 -11.08
C VAL A 175 -5.39 -5.86 -10.89
N ILE A 176 -4.96 -4.62 -10.63
CA ILE A 176 -5.86 -3.51 -10.30
C ILE A 176 -5.68 -2.40 -11.33
N ASP A 177 -6.78 -1.89 -11.90
CA ASP A 177 -6.74 -0.75 -12.80
C ASP A 177 -6.33 0.51 -12.02
N THR A 178 -5.12 0.97 -12.28
CA THR A 178 -4.52 2.12 -11.61
C THR A 178 -3.56 2.85 -12.56
N PRO A 179 -3.16 4.08 -12.25
CA PRO A 179 -2.14 4.81 -13.01
C PRO A 179 -0.77 4.11 -13.09
N ALA A 180 -0.53 3.03 -12.35
CA ALA A 180 0.68 2.22 -12.50
C ALA A 180 0.86 1.66 -13.92
N TYR A 181 -0.22 1.54 -14.69
CA TYR A 181 -0.24 1.10 -16.08
C TYR A 181 -0.32 2.24 -17.11
N ALA A 182 -0.25 3.51 -16.67
CA ALA A 182 -0.36 4.67 -17.57
C ALA A 182 0.78 4.79 -18.61
N GLY A 183 1.87 4.04 -18.43
CA GLY A 183 2.96 3.95 -19.42
C GLY A 183 2.67 3.02 -20.60
N LEU A 184 1.55 2.30 -20.61
CA LEU A 184 1.08 1.51 -21.75
C LEU A 184 0.16 2.36 -22.64
N ALA A 185 0.19 2.13 -23.95
CA ALA A 185 -0.83 2.65 -24.83
C ALA A 185 -2.22 2.13 -24.41
N GLU A 186 -3.27 2.91 -24.65
CA GLU A 186 -4.61 2.60 -24.13
C GLU A 186 -5.14 1.24 -24.62
N ASP A 187 -4.96 0.94 -25.91
CA ASP A 187 -5.34 -0.33 -26.51
C ASP A 187 -4.58 -1.52 -25.89
N GLN A 188 -3.28 -1.36 -25.64
CA GLN A 188 -2.44 -2.36 -24.97
C GLN A 188 -2.88 -2.58 -23.53
N ARG A 189 -3.20 -1.50 -22.80
CA ARG A 189 -3.69 -1.56 -21.43
C ARG A 189 -5.03 -2.28 -21.36
N LEU A 190 -5.98 -1.94 -22.23
CA LEU A 190 -7.29 -2.57 -22.31
C LEU A 190 -7.18 -4.06 -22.66
N ALA A 191 -6.35 -4.41 -23.65
CA ALA A 191 -6.11 -5.81 -24.02
C ALA A 191 -5.47 -6.61 -22.88
N MET A 192 -4.52 -6.01 -22.15
CA MET A 192 -3.91 -6.62 -20.97
C MET A 192 -4.95 -6.86 -19.86
N PHE A 193 -5.82 -5.88 -19.58
CA PHE A 193 -6.86 -6.00 -18.55
C PHE A 193 -7.92 -7.03 -18.94
N ALA A 194 -8.34 -7.07 -20.20
CA ALA A 194 -9.28 -8.08 -20.70
C ALA A 194 -8.70 -9.51 -20.56
N LYS A 195 -7.42 -9.70 -20.95
CA LYS A 195 -6.71 -10.98 -20.80
C LYS A 195 -6.55 -11.38 -19.32
N ALA A 196 -6.10 -10.45 -18.48
CA ALA A 196 -5.91 -10.73 -17.06
C ALA A 196 -7.23 -11.00 -16.36
N GLY A 197 -8.25 -10.19 -16.62
CA GLY A 197 -9.58 -10.33 -16.02
C GLY A 197 -10.28 -11.62 -16.44
N GLY A 198 -10.19 -11.99 -17.72
CA GLY A 198 -10.79 -13.24 -18.22
C GLY A 198 -10.18 -14.52 -17.60
N ALA A 199 -8.98 -14.41 -17.02
CA ALA A 199 -8.34 -15.52 -16.30
C ALA A 199 -8.68 -15.56 -14.80
N LEU A 200 -9.41 -14.57 -14.29
CA LEU A 200 -9.79 -14.51 -12.86
C LEU A 200 -11.19 -15.10 -12.64
N PRO A 201 -11.44 -15.78 -11.51
CA PRO A 201 -12.79 -16.25 -11.15
C PRO A 201 -13.85 -15.15 -11.18
N VAL A 202 -13.51 -13.91 -10.80
CA VAL A 202 -14.47 -12.78 -10.85
C VAL A 202 -14.66 -12.20 -12.26
N GLY A 203 -13.91 -12.66 -13.27
CA GLY A 203 -14.07 -12.29 -14.68
C GLY A 203 -13.58 -10.90 -15.06
N ARG A 204 -12.92 -10.15 -14.18
CA ARG A 204 -12.41 -8.79 -14.44
C ARG A 204 -11.21 -8.44 -13.55
N VAL A 205 -10.47 -7.42 -13.93
CA VAL A 205 -9.49 -6.80 -13.03
C VAL A 205 -10.20 -5.99 -11.94
N GLY A 206 -9.51 -5.77 -10.80
CA GLY A 206 -10.03 -5.01 -9.68
C GLY A 206 -9.90 -3.50 -9.88
N GLN A 207 -10.63 -2.73 -9.04
CA GLN A 207 -10.54 -1.28 -8.94
C GLN A 207 -9.82 -0.87 -7.65
N ALA A 208 -9.21 0.32 -7.64
CA ALA A 208 -8.49 0.82 -6.48
C ALA A 208 -9.36 0.92 -5.22
N GLU A 209 -10.64 1.25 -5.38
CA GLU A 209 -11.64 1.37 -4.31
C GLU A 209 -11.93 0.01 -3.65
N GLU A 210 -11.91 -1.07 -4.43
CA GLU A 210 -12.12 -2.43 -3.90
C GLU A 210 -10.94 -2.84 -3.01
N VAL A 211 -9.72 -2.48 -3.42
CA VAL A 211 -8.52 -2.72 -2.59
C VAL A 211 -8.52 -1.83 -1.34
N ALA A 212 -8.98 -0.59 -1.45
CA ALA A 212 -9.08 0.34 -0.32
C ALA A 212 -9.97 -0.21 0.80
N ALA A 213 -11.00 -1.00 0.48
CA ALA A 213 -11.86 -1.65 1.48
C ALA A 213 -11.06 -2.60 2.40
N GLY A 214 -10.03 -3.27 1.91
CA GLY A 214 -9.16 -4.11 2.73
C GLY A 214 -8.32 -3.31 3.72
N TYR A 215 -7.84 -2.13 3.33
CA TYR A 215 -7.13 -1.22 4.25
C TYR A 215 -8.07 -0.69 5.33
N VAL A 216 -9.29 -0.33 4.95
CA VAL A 216 -10.32 0.10 5.91
C VAL A 216 -10.60 -1.01 6.91
N LEU A 217 -10.81 -2.25 6.44
CA LEU A 217 -10.98 -3.41 7.32
C LEU A 217 -9.81 -3.57 8.29
N ALA A 218 -8.56 -3.43 7.81
CA ALA A 218 -7.37 -3.53 8.65
C ALA A 218 -7.27 -2.39 9.69
N MET A 219 -7.75 -1.19 9.37
CA MET A 219 -7.82 -0.06 10.30
C MET A 219 -8.90 -0.28 11.36
N GLU A 220 -10.11 -0.62 10.96
CA GLU A 220 -11.31 -0.69 11.80
C GLU A 220 -11.38 -1.95 12.67
N ASN A 221 -10.88 -3.10 12.19
CA ASN A 221 -10.94 -4.35 12.93
C ASN A 221 -9.80 -4.44 13.97
N GLY A 222 -10.12 -4.08 15.21
CA GLY A 222 -9.16 -4.08 16.33
C GLY A 222 -8.63 -5.48 16.72
N PHE A 223 -9.22 -6.56 16.23
CA PHE A 223 -8.78 -7.94 16.53
C PHE A 223 -7.95 -8.57 15.41
N MET A 224 -7.69 -7.83 14.32
CA MET A 224 -6.93 -8.32 13.18
C MET A 224 -5.48 -7.82 13.24
N THR A 225 -4.52 -8.75 13.32
CA THR A 225 -3.08 -8.49 13.20
C THR A 225 -2.36 -9.69 12.60
N GLY A 226 -1.27 -9.47 11.88
CA GLY A 226 -0.48 -10.51 11.20
C GLY A 226 -1.17 -11.15 9.99
N ALA A 227 -2.30 -10.60 9.54
CA ALA A 227 -3.03 -11.11 8.40
C ALA A 227 -2.43 -10.64 7.07
N VAL A 228 -2.51 -11.51 6.05
CA VAL A 228 -2.38 -11.16 4.65
C VAL A 228 -3.78 -11.23 4.05
N ILE A 229 -4.27 -10.08 3.57
CA ILE A 229 -5.63 -9.92 3.06
C ILE A 229 -5.55 -9.88 1.53
N ASP A 230 -5.99 -10.95 0.89
CA ASP A 230 -6.02 -11.05 -0.57
C ASP A 230 -7.25 -10.34 -1.14
N ILE A 231 -6.98 -9.42 -2.08
CA ILE A 231 -8.00 -8.72 -2.87
C ILE A 231 -7.55 -8.84 -4.34
N ASP A 232 -7.72 -10.01 -4.90
CA ASP A 232 -7.09 -10.42 -6.16
C ASP A 232 -8.05 -11.02 -7.18
N GLY A 233 -9.35 -11.05 -6.88
CA GLY A 233 -10.36 -11.61 -7.76
C GLY A 233 -10.26 -13.14 -7.93
N GLY A 234 -9.63 -13.83 -6.98
CA GLY A 234 -9.34 -15.26 -7.04
C GLY A 234 -8.08 -15.60 -7.83
N GLY A 235 -7.19 -14.64 -8.01
CA GLY A 235 -5.97 -14.82 -8.82
C GLY A 235 -4.95 -15.81 -8.25
N LEU A 236 -5.13 -16.26 -7.00
CA LEU A 236 -4.30 -17.28 -6.34
C LEU A 236 -4.91 -18.70 -6.35
N LEU A 237 -6.12 -18.85 -6.85
CA LEU A 237 -6.80 -20.14 -6.99
C LEU A 237 -6.31 -20.96 -8.17
#